data_c6b421385533fdfef248314eec053372
#
_entry.id   c6b421385533fdfef248314eec053372
#
_cell.length_a   1.000
_cell.length_b   1.000
_cell.length_c   1.000
_cell.angle_alpha   90.00
_cell.angle_beta   90.00
_cell.angle_gamma   90.00
#
_symmetry.space_group_name_H-M   'P 1'
#
loop_
_entity.id
_entity.type
_entity.pdbx_description
1 polymer ?
#
loop_
_entity_poly.entity_id
_entity_poly.type
_entity_poly.pdbx_seq_one_letter_code
_entity_poly.pdbx_strand_id
1 'polypeptide(L)'
;MKLEHLLLGVLLVRPRTGYDLTRYMEMEGVFMRPRTQMSQIYRSLSQMADRGWVTYTVSTRPGAQDAKIYQATPLGREIFMQWLTAPFHPTMEAVNYEFRARLFFSGFLDEDAVIELLTIEIESRKRQIAKYRNRDRTIEADPGSGFDVELATAIEDFEHESGAAAMDTLVGRLEKLRDLVRERRFVEQDALAQTVGR
;
A
#
# COMPACT_ATOMS: atom_id res chain seq x y z
N MET A 1 -4.27 -5.80 11.32
CA MET A 1 -3.28 -4.94 12.05
C MET A 1 -3.90 -3.61 12.40
N LYS A 2 -3.72 -3.08 13.64
CA LYS A 2 -4.19 -1.73 14.03
C LYS A 2 -3.18 -0.68 13.59
N LEU A 3 -3.65 0.56 13.34
CA LEU A 3 -2.78 1.68 12.93
C LEU A 3 -1.73 1.99 13.99
N GLU A 4 -2.10 1.90 15.27
CA GLU A 4 -1.20 2.18 16.40
C GLU A 4 0.02 1.25 16.40
N HIS A 5 -0.12 -0.03 16.05
CA HIS A 5 1.03 -0.94 15.96
C HIS A 5 2.02 -0.50 14.89
N LEU A 6 1.51 -0.08 13.72
CA LEU A 6 2.37 0.41 12.64
C LEU A 6 3.08 1.72 13.04
N LEU A 7 2.34 2.67 13.61
CA LEU A 7 2.93 3.93 14.08
C LEU A 7 3.97 3.72 15.19
N LEU A 8 3.72 2.77 16.14
CA LEU A 8 4.70 2.41 17.16
C LEU A 8 5.98 1.85 16.55
N GLY A 9 5.87 0.94 15.58
CA GLY A 9 7.04 0.40 14.89
C GLY A 9 7.88 1.50 14.23
N VAL A 10 7.24 2.40 13.49
CA VAL A 10 7.92 3.53 12.84
C VAL A 10 8.60 4.47 13.85
N LEU A 11 7.94 4.73 15.00
CA LEU A 11 8.49 5.59 16.05
C LEU A 11 9.58 4.90 16.89
N LEU A 12 9.60 3.57 16.94
CA LEU A 12 10.68 2.79 17.57
C LEU A 12 11.96 2.79 16.72
N VAL A 13 11.81 2.87 15.40
CA VAL A 13 12.95 3.01 14.50
C VAL A 13 13.61 4.38 14.67
N ARG A 14 12.82 5.46 14.69
CA ARG A 14 13.29 6.85 14.99
C ARG A 14 12.12 7.77 15.35
N PRO A 15 12.35 8.82 16.15
CA PRO A 15 11.37 9.87 16.41
C PRO A 15 10.96 10.60 15.12
N ARG A 16 9.68 10.99 15.02
CA ARG A 16 9.14 11.67 13.84
C ARG A 16 8.07 12.69 14.23
N THR A 17 7.90 13.71 13.38
CA THR A 17 6.74 14.60 13.48
C THR A 17 5.48 13.92 12.97
N GLY A 18 4.29 14.45 13.31
CA GLY A 18 3.02 13.96 12.74
C GLY A 18 2.97 14.14 11.21
N TYR A 19 3.62 15.17 10.68
CA TYR A 19 3.77 15.39 9.25
C TYR A 19 4.65 14.30 8.59
N ASP A 20 5.82 14.00 9.18
CA ASP A 20 6.71 12.95 8.67
C ASP A 20 6.04 11.57 8.71
N LEU A 21 5.24 11.29 9.75
CA LEU A 21 4.44 10.07 9.84
C LEU A 21 3.37 10.00 8.74
N THR A 22 2.71 11.13 8.44
CA THR A 22 1.75 11.19 7.33
C THR A 22 2.45 10.89 6.01
N ARG A 23 3.58 11.54 5.74
CA ARG A 23 4.36 11.32 4.54
C ARG A 23 4.88 9.87 4.44
N TYR A 24 5.35 9.31 5.55
CA TYR A 24 5.75 7.90 5.59
C TYR A 24 4.58 6.97 5.24
N MET A 25 3.38 7.22 5.81
CA MET A 25 2.20 6.41 5.53
C MET A 25 1.72 6.50 4.08
N GLU A 26 1.97 7.62 3.41
CA GLU A 26 1.64 7.80 1.98
C GLU A 26 2.62 7.07 1.06
N MET A 27 3.87 6.90 1.45
CA MET A 27 4.92 6.32 0.62
C MET A 27 5.17 4.84 0.93
N GLU A 28 5.42 4.51 2.19
CA GLU A 28 5.76 3.15 2.64
C GLU A 28 4.58 2.46 3.33
N GLY A 29 3.89 3.17 4.20
CA GLY A 29 2.77 2.63 4.96
C GLY A 29 1.60 2.17 4.09
N VAL A 30 1.48 2.68 2.88
CA VAL A 30 0.43 2.28 1.92
C VAL A 30 0.50 0.78 1.58
N PHE A 31 1.68 0.17 1.60
CA PHE A 31 1.86 -1.27 1.35
C PHE A 31 1.44 -2.14 2.54
N MET A 32 1.53 -1.59 3.75
CA MET A 32 1.17 -2.27 5.00
C MET A 32 -0.27 -1.97 5.43
N ARG A 33 -0.74 -0.74 5.21
CA ARG A 33 -2.08 -0.28 5.56
C ARG A 33 -2.57 0.78 4.57
N PRO A 34 -3.19 0.37 3.45
CA PRO A 34 -3.73 1.29 2.45
C PRO A 34 -4.87 2.15 3.03
N ARG A 35 -5.08 3.32 2.43
CA ARG A 35 -6.17 4.27 2.77
C ARG A 35 -6.10 4.86 4.18
N THR A 36 -4.92 4.95 4.77
CA THR A 36 -4.73 5.68 6.03
C THR A 36 -4.82 7.18 5.77
N GLN A 37 -5.72 7.87 6.47
CA GLN A 37 -5.90 9.30 6.35
C GLN A 37 -5.10 10.05 7.43
N MET A 38 -4.64 11.26 7.13
CA MET A 38 -3.91 12.13 8.05
C MET A 38 -4.65 12.31 9.39
N SER A 39 -5.97 12.52 9.35
CA SER A 39 -6.80 12.68 10.55
C SER A 39 -6.78 11.44 11.47
N GLN A 40 -6.66 10.24 10.89
CA GLN A 40 -6.54 9.00 11.65
C GLN A 40 -5.18 8.92 12.35
N ILE A 41 -4.11 9.37 11.67
CA ILE A 41 -2.75 9.40 12.25
C ILE A 41 -2.73 10.30 13.48
N TYR A 42 -3.20 11.54 13.36
CA TYR A 42 -3.20 12.48 14.48
C TYR A 42 -4.10 12.02 15.64
N ARG A 43 -5.26 11.43 15.34
CA ARG A 43 -6.13 10.82 16.37
C ARG A 43 -5.42 9.68 17.10
N SER A 44 -4.76 8.79 16.35
CA SER A 44 -4.01 7.66 16.94
C SER A 44 -2.85 8.18 17.80
N LEU A 45 -2.10 9.17 17.34
CA LEU A 45 -1.01 9.77 18.12
C LEU A 45 -1.50 10.37 19.45
N SER A 46 -2.64 11.08 19.44
CA SER A 46 -3.25 11.60 20.66
C SER A 46 -3.62 10.47 21.62
N GLN A 47 -4.34 9.46 21.14
CA GLN A 47 -4.73 8.31 21.97
C GLN A 47 -3.53 7.52 22.50
N MET A 48 -2.47 7.39 21.72
CA MET A 48 -1.23 6.72 22.14
C MET A 48 -0.49 7.56 23.21
N ALA A 49 -0.50 8.88 23.10
CA ALA A 49 0.06 9.78 24.12
C ALA A 49 -0.75 9.70 25.43
N ASP A 50 -2.08 9.72 25.36
CA ASP A 50 -2.98 9.57 26.51
C ASP A 50 -2.77 8.24 27.25
N ARG A 51 -2.41 7.17 26.51
CA ARG A 51 -2.10 5.83 27.07
C ARG A 51 -0.64 5.68 27.50
N GLY A 52 0.19 6.69 27.33
CA GLY A 52 1.61 6.65 27.66
C GLY A 52 2.45 5.76 26.73
N TRP A 53 1.93 5.38 25.53
CA TRP A 53 2.68 4.58 24.57
C TRP A 53 3.68 5.41 23.76
N VAL A 54 3.40 6.70 23.60
CA VAL A 54 4.31 7.68 23.00
C VAL A 54 4.41 8.91 23.88
N THR A 55 5.53 9.61 23.76
CA THR A 55 5.72 10.95 24.27
C THR A 55 6.04 11.88 23.12
N TYR A 56 6.09 13.20 23.36
CA TYR A 56 6.53 14.15 22.35
C TYR A 56 7.26 15.33 22.98
N THR A 57 8.18 15.89 22.19
CA THR A 57 8.80 17.19 22.46
C THR A 57 8.29 18.20 21.44
N VAL A 58 8.20 19.47 21.85
CA VAL A 58 7.82 20.55 20.95
C VAL A 58 9.11 21.18 20.39
N SER A 59 9.24 21.15 19.06
CA SER A 59 10.33 21.83 18.37
C SER A 59 9.83 23.18 17.87
N THR A 60 10.34 24.24 18.45
CA THR A 60 10.09 25.62 18.01
C THR A 60 11.13 26.02 16.98
N ARG A 61 10.69 26.50 15.81
CA ARG A 61 11.57 27.04 14.77
C ARG A 61 11.20 28.48 14.50
N PRO A 62 12.15 29.46 14.54
CA PRO A 62 11.86 30.82 14.17
C PRO A 62 11.19 30.90 12.78
N GLY A 63 10.00 31.49 12.72
CA GLY A 63 9.25 31.66 11.45
C GLY A 63 8.49 30.44 10.92
N ALA A 64 8.43 29.33 11.67
CA ALA A 64 7.65 28.15 11.31
C ALA A 64 6.71 27.76 12.47
N GLN A 65 5.63 27.03 12.14
CA GLN A 65 4.71 26.50 13.15
C GLN A 65 5.42 25.46 14.02
N ASP A 66 5.17 25.49 15.33
CA ASP A 66 5.68 24.50 16.28
C ASP A 66 5.32 23.08 15.86
N ALA A 67 6.29 22.18 15.87
CA ALA A 67 6.09 20.79 15.50
C ALA A 67 6.27 19.89 16.72
N LYS A 68 5.34 18.94 16.92
CA LYS A 68 5.49 17.87 17.90
C LYS A 68 6.32 16.74 17.27
N ILE A 69 7.45 16.40 17.88
CA ILE A 69 8.28 15.26 17.54
C ILE A 69 7.90 14.13 18.50
N TYR A 70 7.28 13.09 17.97
CA TYR A 70 6.80 11.93 18.74
C TYR A 70 7.89 10.86 18.82
N GLN A 71 7.92 10.17 19.97
CA GLN A 71 8.82 9.07 20.26
C GLN A 71 8.07 7.99 21.03
N ALA A 72 8.33 6.71 20.74
CA ALA A 72 7.78 5.60 21.49
C ALA A 72 8.42 5.53 22.88
N THR A 73 7.59 5.21 23.89
CA THR A 73 8.03 4.97 25.27
C THR A 73 8.42 3.51 25.46
N PRO A 74 9.06 3.12 26.60
CA PRO A 74 9.27 1.70 26.94
C PRO A 74 7.96 0.89 26.94
N LEU A 75 6.85 1.46 27.44
CA LEU A 75 5.53 0.84 27.38
C LEU A 75 5.04 0.67 25.94
N GLY A 76 5.23 1.68 25.10
CA GLY A 76 4.90 1.60 23.66
C GLY A 76 5.69 0.49 22.95
N ARG A 77 6.98 0.32 23.31
CA ARG A 77 7.82 -0.78 22.81
C ARG A 77 7.25 -2.14 23.25
N GLU A 78 6.87 -2.28 24.51
CA GLU A 78 6.29 -3.53 25.00
C GLU A 78 5.01 -3.91 24.24
N ILE A 79 4.08 -2.97 24.06
CA ILE A 79 2.83 -3.17 23.29
C ILE A 79 3.12 -3.56 21.84
N PHE A 80 4.09 -2.90 21.21
CA PHE A 80 4.51 -3.23 19.86
C PHE A 80 5.07 -4.65 19.78
N MET A 81 5.98 -5.00 20.69
CA MET A 81 6.61 -6.32 20.71
C MET A 81 5.60 -7.45 21.00
N GLN A 82 4.63 -7.23 21.90
CA GLN A 82 3.54 -8.19 22.14
C GLN A 82 2.74 -8.47 20.87
N TRP A 83 2.44 -7.44 20.07
CA TRP A 83 1.77 -7.63 18.79
C TRP A 83 2.69 -8.30 17.75
N LEU A 84 3.94 -7.86 17.64
CA LEU A 84 4.88 -8.35 16.61
C LEU A 84 5.20 -9.84 16.78
N THR A 85 5.31 -10.30 18.05
CA THR A 85 5.63 -11.70 18.38
C THR A 85 4.41 -12.60 18.58
N ALA A 86 3.19 -12.05 18.50
CA ALA A 86 1.96 -12.84 18.57
C ALA A 86 1.84 -13.81 17.39
N PRO A 87 1.18 -14.98 17.55
CA PRO A 87 0.94 -15.91 16.45
C PRO A 87 0.28 -15.19 15.26
N PHE A 88 0.86 -15.33 14.06
CA PHE A 88 0.33 -14.72 12.85
C PHE A 88 -0.78 -15.58 12.26
N HIS A 89 -1.91 -14.95 11.94
CA HIS A 89 -3.04 -15.57 11.26
C HIS A 89 -3.18 -14.93 9.87
N PRO A 90 -2.82 -15.64 8.75
CA PRO A 90 -2.93 -15.11 7.40
C PRO A 90 -4.37 -14.73 7.03
N THR A 91 -4.55 -13.62 6.32
CA THR A 91 -5.83 -13.23 5.71
C THR A 91 -5.67 -13.18 4.19
N MET A 92 -6.76 -13.44 3.44
CA MET A 92 -6.73 -13.49 1.96
C MET A 92 -6.93 -12.10 1.31
N GLU A 93 -6.66 -11.00 2.00
CA GLU A 93 -7.00 -9.63 1.59
C GLU A 93 -6.13 -8.99 0.49
N ALA A 94 -5.21 -9.71 -0.15
CA ALA A 94 -4.33 -9.16 -1.20
C ALA A 94 -5.02 -8.92 -2.56
N VAL A 95 -6.35 -8.90 -2.64
CA VAL A 95 -7.10 -8.86 -3.89
C VAL A 95 -8.11 -7.71 -3.92
N ASN A 96 -8.18 -6.98 -5.05
CA ASN A 96 -9.28 -6.05 -5.31
C ASN A 96 -10.58 -6.84 -5.56
N TYR A 97 -11.36 -7.08 -4.50
CA TYR A 97 -12.58 -7.88 -4.55
C TYR A 97 -13.65 -7.28 -5.45
N GLU A 98 -13.77 -5.95 -5.54
CA GLU A 98 -14.75 -5.29 -6.40
C GLU A 98 -14.43 -5.54 -7.89
N PHE A 99 -13.18 -5.35 -8.31
CA PHE A 99 -12.76 -5.65 -9.67
C PHE A 99 -13.00 -7.13 -10.02
N ARG A 100 -12.63 -8.05 -9.11
CA ARG A 100 -12.88 -9.48 -9.33
C ARG A 100 -14.37 -9.80 -9.48
N ALA A 101 -15.23 -9.22 -8.66
CA ALA A 101 -16.67 -9.41 -8.76
C ALA A 101 -17.21 -8.88 -10.10
N ARG A 102 -16.81 -7.68 -10.51
CA ARG A 102 -17.21 -7.11 -11.81
C ARG A 102 -16.72 -7.97 -12.97
N LEU A 103 -15.49 -8.46 -12.92
CA LEU A 103 -14.93 -9.35 -13.93
C LEU A 103 -15.66 -10.71 -13.96
N PHE A 104 -16.01 -11.27 -12.81
CA PHE A 104 -16.77 -12.51 -12.73
C PHE A 104 -18.17 -12.38 -13.38
N PHE A 105 -18.81 -11.24 -13.20
CA PHE A 105 -20.13 -10.95 -13.77
C PHE A 105 -20.06 -10.28 -15.14
N SER A 106 -18.89 -10.20 -15.77
CA SER A 106 -18.72 -9.55 -17.08
C SER A 106 -19.51 -10.19 -18.21
N GLY A 107 -19.99 -11.43 -18.04
CA GLY A 107 -20.92 -12.06 -18.99
C GLY A 107 -22.27 -11.34 -19.13
N PHE A 108 -22.59 -10.38 -18.28
CA PHE A 108 -23.76 -9.48 -18.41
C PHE A 108 -23.44 -8.16 -19.12
N LEU A 109 -22.19 -7.93 -19.49
CA LEU A 109 -21.71 -6.71 -20.13
C LEU A 109 -21.44 -6.97 -21.62
N ASP A 110 -21.51 -5.93 -22.42
CA ASP A 110 -20.96 -5.96 -23.76
C ASP A 110 -19.42 -5.94 -23.72
N GLU A 111 -18.78 -6.26 -24.83
CA GLU A 111 -17.33 -6.35 -24.93
C GLU A 111 -16.62 -5.02 -24.70
N ASP A 112 -17.24 -3.90 -25.13
CA ASP A 112 -16.67 -2.56 -24.91
C ASP A 112 -16.61 -2.24 -23.41
N ALA A 113 -17.65 -2.54 -22.65
CA ALA A 113 -17.66 -2.35 -21.22
C ALA A 113 -16.64 -3.26 -20.48
N VAL A 114 -16.42 -4.48 -20.95
CA VAL A 114 -15.38 -5.37 -20.41
C VAL A 114 -13.98 -4.83 -20.72
N ILE A 115 -13.75 -4.35 -21.95
CA ILE A 115 -12.47 -3.74 -22.35
C ILE A 115 -12.20 -2.48 -21.52
N GLU A 116 -13.20 -1.65 -21.29
CA GLU A 116 -13.09 -0.45 -20.44
C GLU A 116 -12.73 -0.82 -19.01
N LEU A 117 -13.44 -1.78 -18.40
CA LEU A 117 -13.16 -2.27 -17.05
C LEU A 117 -11.71 -2.75 -16.90
N LEU A 118 -11.23 -3.55 -17.84
CA LEU A 118 -9.86 -4.05 -17.87
C LEU A 118 -8.85 -2.91 -18.05
N THR A 119 -9.15 -1.96 -18.94
CA THR A 119 -8.27 -0.81 -19.21
C THR A 119 -8.13 0.07 -17.96
N ILE A 120 -9.21 0.35 -17.23
CA ILE A 120 -9.18 1.12 -15.98
C ILE A 120 -8.27 0.44 -14.95
N GLU A 121 -8.38 -0.88 -14.77
CA GLU A 121 -7.54 -1.61 -13.82
C GLU A 121 -6.07 -1.63 -14.28
N ILE A 122 -5.78 -1.91 -15.55
CA ILE A 122 -4.43 -1.89 -16.13
C ILE A 122 -3.76 -0.53 -15.90
N GLU A 123 -4.43 0.56 -16.27
CA GLU A 123 -3.89 1.91 -16.12
C GLU A 123 -3.70 2.29 -14.64
N SER A 124 -4.59 1.82 -13.76
CA SER A 124 -4.42 1.98 -12.32
C SER A 124 -3.15 1.29 -11.82
N ARG A 125 -2.88 0.05 -12.26
CA ARG A 125 -1.68 -0.70 -11.88
C ARG A 125 -0.41 -0.08 -12.47
N LYS A 126 -0.45 0.36 -13.72
CA LYS A 126 0.68 1.06 -14.35
C LYS A 126 1.05 2.35 -13.62
N ARG A 127 0.05 3.14 -13.19
CA ARG A 127 0.29 4.33 -12.35
C ARG A 127 0.92 3.96 -11.01
N GLN A 128 0.49 2.86 -10.39
CA GLN A 128 1.08 2.32 -9.16
C GLN A 128 2.56 1.95 -9.37
N ILE A 129 2.86 1.21 -10.44
CA ILE A 129 4.23 0.86 -10.83
C ILE A 129 5.08 2.11 -11.01
N ALA A 130 4.61 3.08 -11.81
CA ALA A 130 5.35 4.32 -12.08
C ALA A 130 5.64 5.12 -10.79
N LYS A 131 4.70 5.12 -9.84
CA LYS A 131 4.83 5.86 -8.58
C LYS A 131 5.81 5.21 -7.60
N TYR A 132 5.82 3.88 -7.52
CA TYR A 132 6.44 3.21 -6.38
C TYR A 132 7.65 2.34 -6.73
N ARG A 133 7.88 1.97 -8.00
CA ARG A 133 8.97 1.07 -8.40
C ARG A 133 10.35 1.60 -8.02
N ASN A 134 10.60 2.87 -8.25
CA ASN A 134 11.91 3.51 -8.04
C ASN A 134 11.90 4.45 -6.83
N ARG A 135 11.03 4.19 -5.83
CA ARG A 135 11.02 4.99 -4.61
C ARG A 135 12.31 4.79 -3.81
N ASP A 136 12.71 5.80 -3.08
CA ASP A 136 13.76 5.66 -2.08
C ASP A 136 13.28 4.76 -0.94
N ARG A 137 14.03 3.68 -0.66
CA ARG A 137 13.76 2.69 0.39
C ARG A 137 14.78 2.75 1.51
N THR A 138 15.59 3.80 1.56
CA THR A 138 16.59 3.96 2.61
C THR A 138 15.93 3.92 3.99
N ILE A 139 16.39 3.03 4.84
CA ILE A 139 15.95 2.90 6.23
C ILE A 139 16.97 3.63 7.11
N GLU A 140 16.54 4.72 7.73
CA GLU A 140 17.33 5.44 8.71
C GLU A 140 16.83 5.10 10.11
N ALA A 141 17.70 4.60 10.97
CA ALA A 141 17.40 4.29 12.38
C ALA A 141 18.33 5.06 13.31
N ASP A 142 17.83 5.42 14.49
CA ASP A 142 18.65 6.05 15.50
C ASP A 142 19.66 5.04 16.08
N PRO A 143 20.91 5.46 16.36
CA PRO A 143 21.87 4.66 17.09
C PRO A 143 21.29 4.22 18.44
N GLY A 144 21.37 2.94 18.76
CA GLY A 144 20.85 2.40 20.02
C GLY A 144 19.36 2.06 20.03
N SER A 145 18.63 2.22 18.90
CA SER A 145 17.25 1.73 18.77
C SER A 145 17.12 0.21 18.93
N GLY A 146 18.24 -0.51 18.68
CA GLY A 146 18.28 -1.97 18.60
C GLY A 146 17.58 -2.52 17.36
N PHE A 147 17.34 -1.66 16.36
CA PHE A 147 16.77 -2.05 15.08
C PHE A 147 17.87 -2.48 14.12
N ASP A 148 17.78 -3.70 13.62
CA ASP A 148 18.74 -4.23 12.64
C ASP A 148 18.39 -3.70 11.24
N VAL A 149 19.07 -2.62 10.83
CA VAL A 149 18.87 -1.96 9.54
C VAL A 149 19.24 -2.86 8.37
N GLU A 150 20.32 -3.64 8.51
CA GLU A 150 20.81 -4.51 7.43
C GLU A 150 19.80 -5.62 7.13
N LEU A 151 19.31 -6.30 8.17
CA LEU A 151 18.27 -7.32 8.03
C LEU A 151 16.98 -6.71 7.46
N ALA A 152 16.55 -5.57 8.00
CA ALA A 152 15.31 -4.91 7.54
C ALA A 152 15.41 -4.48 6.07
N THR A 153 16.55 -3.95 5.64
CA THR A 153 16.79 -3.56 4.24
C THR A 153 16.76 -4.79 3.32
N ALA A 154 17.44 -5.87 3.71
CA ALA A 154 17.44 -7.11 2.91
C ALA A 154 16.01 -7.69 2.73
N ILE A 155 15.20 -7.67 3.79
CA ILE A 155 13.80 -8.11 3.72
C ILE A 155 12.98 -7.17 2.81
N GLU A 156 13.11 -5.84 2.98
CA GLU A 156 12.39 -4.85 2.16
C GLU A 156 12.76 -4.94 0.68
N ASP A 157 14.03 -5.15 0.35
CA ASP A 157 14.47 -5.32 -1.03
C ASP A 157 13.88 -6.58 -1.66
N PHE A 158 13.88 -7.70 -0.95
CA PHE A 158 13.26 -8.94 -1.41
C PHE A 158 11.75 -8.80 -1.64
N GLU A 159 11.04 -8.22 -0.68
CA GLU A 159 9.59 -7.97 -0.78
C GLU A 159 9.26 -7.00 -1.94
N HIS A 160 10.08 -5.96 -2.11
CA HIS A 160 9.92 -5.02 -3.21
C HIS A 160 10.09 -5.67 -4.58
N GLU A 161 11.18 -6.43 -4.78
CA GLU A 161 11.44 -7.13 -6.05
C GLU A 161 10.36 -8.18 -6.35
N SER A 162 9.97 -8.95 -5.35
CA SER A 162 8.91 -9.95 -5.46
C SER A 162 7.56 -9.31 -5.79
N GLY A 163 7.22 -8.22 -5.12
CA GLY A 163 6.00 -7.45 -5.36
C GLY A 163 5.98 -6.79 -6.73
N ALA A 164 7.13 -6.26 -7.18
CA ALA A 164 7.30 -5.68 -8.52
C ALA A 164 7.08 -6.72 -9.62
N ALA A 165 7.70 -7.89 -9.51
CA ALA A 165 7.53 -8.99 -10.45
C ALA A 165 6.08 -9.50 -10.50
N ALA A 166 5.42 -9.63 -9.33
CA ALA A 166 4.02 -10.02 -9.25
C ALA A 166 3.10 -8.99 -9.92
N MET A 167 3.38 -7.70 -9.77
CA MET A 167 2.61 -6.63 -10.40
C MET A 167 2.79 -6.61 -11.92
N ASP A 168 4.01 -6.80 -12.43
CA ASP A 168 4.26 -6.93 -13.87
C ASP A 168 3.52 -8.14 -14.46
N THR A 169 3.55 -9.27 -13.75
CA THR A 169 2.80 -10.47 -14.14
C THR A 169 1.30 -10.21 -14.19
N LEU A 170 0.75 -9.49 -13.20
CA LEU A 170 -0.66 -9.14 -13.15
C LEU A 170 -1.04 -8.25 -14.34
N VAL A 171 -0.29 -7.17 -14.59
CA VAL A 171 -0.54 -6.26 -15.72
C VAL A 171 -0.49 -7.02 -17.05
N GLY A 172 0.54 -7.82 -17.28
CA GLY A 172 0.66 -8.62 -18.50
C GLY A 172 -0.49 -9.62 -18.71
N ARG A 173 -1.02 -10.22 -17.63
CA ARG A 173 -2.21 -11.08 -17.69
C ARG A 173 -3.48 -10.32 -18.04
N LEU A 174 -3.68 -9.13 -17.47
CA LEU A 174 -4.85 -8.28 -17.76
C LEU A 174 -4.80 -7.74 -19.20
N GLU A 175 -3.62 -7.38 -19.71
CA GLU A 175 -3.43 -6.97 -21.10
C GLU A 175 -3.78 -8.10 -22.06
N LYS A 176 -3.27 -9.32 -21.81
CA LYS A 176 -3.63 -10.50 -22.60
C LYS A 176 -5.13 -10.79 -22.58
N LEU A 177 -5.77 -10.66 -21.40
CA LEU A 177 -7.21 -10.87 -21.30
C LEU A 177 -7.98 -9.82 -22.10
N ARG A 178 -7.58 -8.56 -22.04
CA ARG A 178 -8.17 -7.46 -22.83
C ARG A 178 -8.03 -7.73 -24.34
N ASP A 179 -6.88 -8.18 -24.76
CA ASP A 179 -6.62 -8.49 -26.17
C ASP A 179 -7.46 -9.66 -26.66
N LEU A 180 -7.62 -10.73 -25.84
CA LEU A 180 -8.54 -11.84 -26.14
C LEU A 180 -10.00 -11.39 -26.31
N VAL A 181 -10.47 -10.46 -25.48
CA VAL A 181 -11.83 -9.90 -25.61
C VAL A 181 -11.95 -9.12 -26.93
N ARG A 182 -10.94 -8.35 -27.29
CA ARG A 182 -10.89 -7.60 -28.58
C ARG A 182 -10.90 -8.54 -29.79
N GLU A 183 -10.10 -9.61 -29.75
CA GLU A 183 -10.04 -10.60 -30.85
C GLU A 183 -11.39 -11.30 -31.05
N ARG A 184 -12.08 -11.64 -29.96
CA ARG A 184 -13.43 -12.21 -30.02
C ARG A 184 -14.39 -11.30 -30.79
N ARG A 185 -14.35 -10.00 -30.50
CA ARG A 185 -15.15 -8.98 -31.18
C ARG A 185 -14.89 -8.94 -32.68
N PHE A 186 -13.63 -9.03 -33.11
CA PHE A 186 -13.29 -9.05 -34.54
C PHE A 186 -13.84 -10.29 -35.24
N VAL A 187 -13.73 -11.48 -34.60
CA VAL A 187 -14.25 -12.73 -35.15
C VAL A 187 -15.79 -12.67 -35.31
N GLU A 188 -16.51 -12.12 -34.35
CA GLU A 188 -17.98 -11.97 -34.44
C GLU A 188 -18.40 -10.94 -35.49
N GLN A 189 -17.69 -9.85 -35.67
CA GLN A 189 -17.94 -8.84 -36.71
C GLN A 189 -17.70 -9.39 -38.10
N ASP A 190 -16.62 -10.16 -38.31
CA ASP A 190 -16.33 -10.82 -39.57
C ASP A 190 -17.37 -11.90 -39.91
N ALA A 191 -17.83 -12.67 -38.94
CA ALA A 191 -18.87 -13.66 -39.12
C ALA A 191 -20.22 -13.00 -39.50
N LEU A 192 -20.59 -11.88 -38.89
CA LEU A 192 -21.78 -11.10 -39.23
C LEU A 192 -21.68 -10.49 -40.64
N ALA A 193 -20.55 -9.93 -41.00
CA ALA A 193 -20.34 -9.34 -42.36
C ALA A 193 -20.46 -10.40 -43.47
N GLN A 194 -19.99 -11.62 -43.23
CA GLN A 194 -20.11 -12.75 -44.16
C GLN A 194 -21.54 -13.29 -44.29
N THR A 195 -22.38 -13.10 -43.24
CA THR A 195 -23.76 -13.57 -43.24
C THR A 195 -24.74 -12.58 -43.91
N VAL A 196 -24.43 -11.29 -43.90
CA VAL A 196 -25.23 -10.22 -44.51
C VAL A 196 -24.88 -10.04 -45.98
N GLY A 197 -23.76 -10.54 -46.47
CA GLY A 197 -23.31 -10.48 -47.84
C GLY A 197 -23.75 -11.64 -48.76
N ARG A 198 -24.66 -12.50 -48.30
CA ARG A 198 -25.33 -13.56 -49.05
C ARG A 198 -26.81 -13.25 -49.21
#